data_6a752e47fe1a78685d51e5857e1a33a2
#
_entry.id   6a752e47fe1a78685d51e5857e1a33a2
#
_cell.length_a   1.000
_cell.length_b   1.000
_cell.length_c   1.000
_cell.angle_alpha   90.00
_cell.angle_beta   90.00
_cell.angle_gamma   90.00
#
_symmetry.space_group_name_H-M   'P 1'
#
loop_
_entity.id
_entity.type
_entity.pdbx_description
1 polymer ?
#
loop_
_entity_poly.entity_id
_entity_poly.type
_entity_poly.pdbx_seq_one_letter_code
_entity_poly.pdbx_strand_id
1 'polypeptide(L)'
;SILEDVGGITKLRETTFNELAKHKGIGEEKAIHILANIEFARRIYSTDIPDIKCSSPEVIARFLKSSLENLTQEFFIVLDIDTKGKILEKREVFKGSLAMSVVHPREVFKNAIKNSAASIVCVHNHPSGDPTPSIEDLLTTINLLEVGDVVGIEMLDHIVVAKEGYVSIRKILNLSLIHI
;
A
#
# COMPACT_ATOMS: atom_id res chain seq x y z
N SER A 1 15.98 -24.51 16.37
CA SER A 1 15.96 -24.33 14.89
C SER A 1 15.98 -22.84 14.57
N ILE A 2 16.31 -22.48 13.31
CA ILE A 2 16.29 -21.09 12.87
C ILE A 2 14.96 -20.38 13.18
N LEU A 3 13.83 -21.07 12.98
CA LEU A 3 12.51 -20.50 13.26
C LEU A 3 12.30 -20.22 14.74
N GLU A 4 12.80 -21.06 15.63
CA GLU A 4 12.74 -20.85 17.08
C GLU A 4 13.63 -19.67 17.47
N ASP A 5 14.85 -19.61 16.92
CA ASP A 5 15.84 -18.59 17.25
C ASP A 5 15.42 -17.18 16.79
N VAL A 6 14.79 -17.07 15.63
CA VAL A 6 14.27 -15.78 15.12
C VAL A 6 12.86 -15.43 15.64
N GLY A 7 12.20 -16.32 16.39
CA GLY A 7 10.88 -16.09 16.98
C GLY A 7 9.70 -16.36 16.04
N GLY A 8 9.87 -17.31 15.11
CA GLY A 8 8.82 -17.81 14.24
C GLY A 8 8.89 -17.29 12.80
N ILE A 9 8.03 -17.84 11.95
CA ILE A 9 8.03 -17.57 10.50
C ILE A 9 7.70 -16.10 10.17
N THR A 10 6.90 -15.45 10.98
CA THR A 10 6.54 -14.04 10.81
C THR A 10 7.75 -13.14 10.96
N LYS A 11 8.59 -13.39 11.97
CA LYS A 11 9.82 -12.62 12.21
C LYS A 11 10.92 -12.97 11.22
N LEU A 12 10.92 -14.19 10.67
CA LEU A 12 11.87 -14.58 9.60
C LEU A 12 11.73 -13.67 8.37
N ARG A 13 10.53 -13.15 8.09
CA ARG A 13 10.31 -12.20 6.98
C ARG A 13 11.00 -10.85 7.14
N GLU A 14 11.28 -10.47 8.37
CA GLU A 14 11.90 -9.18 8.73
C GLU A 14 13.40 -9.31 9.00
N THR A 15 13.91 -10.55 9.01
CA THR A 15 15.31 -10.84 9.36
C THR A 15 16.27 -10.36 8.27
N THR A 16 17.36 -9.74 8.69
CA THR A 16 18.41 -9.25 7.81
C THR A 16 19.47 -10.30 7.51
N PHE A 17 20.28 -10.07 6.46
CA PHE A 17 21.41 -10.91 6.12
C PHE A 17 22.37 -11.10 7.32
N ASN A 18 22.72 -10.00 8.00
CA ASN A 18 23.63 -10.02 9.14
C ASN A 18 23.11 -10.82 10.34
N GLU A 19 21.79 -10.81 10.54
CA GLU A 19 21.16 -11.61 11.60
C GLU A 19 21.19 -13.09 11.25
N LEU A 20 20.83 -13.45 10.02
CA LEU A 20 20.88 -14.86 9.55
C LEU A 20 22.29 -15.42 9.59
N ALA A 21 23.29 -14.67 9.12
CA ALA A 21 24.68 -15.13 9.06
C ALA A 21 25.33 -15.36 10.45
N LYS A 22 24.75 -14.79 11.52
CA LYS A 22 25.19 -15.05 12.91
C LYS A 22 24.74 -16.38 13.47
N HIS A 23 23.75 -17.02 12.85
CA HIS A 23 23.25 -18.31 13.33
C HIS A 23 24.21 -19.46 13.03
N LYS A 24 24.46 -20.29 14.03
CA LYS A 24 25.35 -21.46 13.89
C LYS A 24 24.86 -22.39 12.78
N GLY A 25 25.73 -22.64 11.80
CA GLY A 25 25.40 -23.50 10.63
C GLY A 25 24.78 -22.77 9.44
N ILE A 26 24.64 -21.42 9.51
CA ILE A 26 24.27 -20.57 8.40
C ILE A 26 25.48 -19.73 8.02
N GLY A 27 26.12 -20.11 6.92
CA GLY A 27 27.10 -19.26 6.26
C GLY A 27 26.41 -18.26 5.32
N GLU A 28 27.22 -17.37 4.75
CA GLU A 28 26.76 -16.32 3.83
C GLU A 28 25.87 -16.85 2.69
N GLU A 29 26.30 -17.94 2.05
CA GLU A 29 25.55 -18.57 0.95
C GLU A 29 24.15 -18.99 1.37
N LYS A 30 24.02 -19.69 2.51
CA LYS A 30 22.71 -20.10 3.03
C LYS A 30 21.83 -18.91 3.43
N ALA A 31 22.41 -17.86 4.01
CA ALA A 31 21.68 -16.63 4.35
C ALA A 31 21.11 -15.96 3.09
N ILE A 32 21.91 -15.85 2.02
CA ILE A 32 21.46 -15.34 0.73
C ILE A 32 20.32 -16.19 0.16
N HIS A 33 20.46 -17.52 0.16
CA HIS A 33 19.41 -18.42 -0.32
C HIS A 33 18.10 -18.30 0.46
N ILE A 34 18.19 -18.18 1.79
CA ILE A 34 16.99 -17.98 2.64
C ILE A 34 16.29 -16.67 2.28
N LEU A 35 17.03 -15.56 2.20
CA LEU A 35 16.46 -14.26 1.84
C LEU A 35 15.90 -14.25 0.42
N ALA A 36 16.58 -14.87 -0.54
CA ALA A 36 16.10 -14.99 -1.91
C ALA A 36 14.78 -15.78 -1.98
N ASN A 37 14.67 -16.88 -1.24
CA ASN A 37 13.42 -17.66 -1.17
C ASN A 37 12.28 -16.89 -0.48
N ILE A 38 12.57 -16.13 0.56
CA ILE A 38 11.58 -15.27 1.22
C ILE A 38 11.09 -14.20 0.24
N GLU A 39 11.99 -13.54 -0.47
CA GLU A 39 11.64 -12.52 -1.46
C GLU A 39 10.90 -13.13 -2.66
N PHE A 40 11.29 -14.30 -3.13
CA PHE A 40 10.58 -15.03 -4.18
C PHE A 40 9.15 -15.38 -3.77
N ALA A 41 8.99 -15.96 -2.57
CA ALA A 41 7.67 -16.25 -2.01
C ALA A 41 6.83 -14.97 -1.86
N ARG A 42 7.42 -13.89 -1.35
CA ARG A 42 6.75 -12.58 -1.24
C ARG A 42 6.24 -12.10 -2.58
N ARG A 43 7.04 -12.20 -3.65
CA ARG A 43 6.63 -11.80 -5.00
C ARG A 43 5.53 -12.68 -5.57
N ILE A 44 5.60 -14.00 -5.40
CA ILE A 44 4.55 -14.92 -5.83
C ILE A 44 3.22 -14.58 -5.14
N TYR A 45 3.23 -14.45 -3.81
CA TYR A 45 2.01 -14.12 -3.04
C TYR A 45 1.52 -12.69 -3.24
N SER A 46 2.40 -11.75 -3.61
CA SER A 46 2.00 -10.38 -3.93
C SER A 46 1.43 -10.22 -5.35
N THR A 47 1.70 -11.19 -6.24
CA THR A 47 1.10 -11.24 -7.58
C THR A 47 -0.29 -11.87 -7.60
N ASP A 48 -0.70 -12.56 -6.55
CA ASP A 48 -2.09 -12.95 -6.36
C ASP A 48 -2.91 -11.71 -5.98
N ILE A 49 -3.18 -10.87 -7.00
CA ILE A 49 -4.23 -9.88 -6.92
C ILE A 49 -5.52 -10.70 -6.91
N PRO A 50 -6.21 -10.82 -5.77
CA PRO A 50 -7.44 -11.59 -5.75
C PRO A 50 -8.41 -10.98 -6.75
N ASP A 51 -9.30 -11.77 -7.33
CA ASP A 51 -10.35 -11.31 -8.26
C ASP A 51 -11.39 -10.46 -7.50
N ILE A 52 -10.89 -9.37 -6.91
CA ILE A 52 -11.66 -8.42 -6.11
C ILE A 52 -12.04 -7.27 -7.02
N LYS A 53 -13.34 -7.01 -7.07
CA LYS A 53 -13.85 -5.77 -7.65
C LYS A 53 -13.78 -4.66 -6.62
N CYS A 54 -13.18 -3.55 -6.98
CA CYS A 54 -13.17 -2.31 -6.20
C CYS A 54 -14.55 -1.66 -6.21
N SER A 55 -15.52 -2.27 -5.52
CA SER A 55 -16.91 -1.84 -5.51
C SER A 55 -17.24 -0.83 -4.41
N SER A 56 -16.42 -0.76 -3.37
CA SER A 56 -16.57 0.21 -2.28
C SER A 56 -15.28 0.39 -1.49
N PRO A 57 -15.14 1.52 -0.76
CA PRO A 57 -14.00 1.75 0.14
C PRO A 57 -13.80 0.64 1.18
N GLU A 58 -14.89 0.05 1.66
CA GLU A 58 -14.86 -1.06 2.63
C GLU A 58 -14.18 -2.30 2.09
N VAL A 59 -14.48 -2.66 0.84
CA VAL A 59 -13.89 -3.83 0.17
C VAL A 59 -12.39 -3.65 0.05
N ILE A 60 -11.95 -2.47 -0.36
CA ILE A 60 -10.53 -2.13 -0.51
C ILE A 60 -9.82 -2.09 0.83
N ALA A 61 -10.41 -1.41 1.82
CA ALA A 61 -9.86 -1.34 3.17
C ALA A 61 -9.70 -2.73 3.78
N ARG A 62 -10.71 -3.60 3.66
CA ARG A 62 -10.65 -4.99 4.14
C ARG A 62 -9.56 -5.80 3.44
N PHE A 63 -9.42 -5.64 2.14
CA PHE A 63 -8.40 -6.31 1.34
C PHE A 63 -6.98 -5.94 1.79
N LEU A 64 -6.74 -4.66 2.08
CA LEU A 64 -5.41 -4.17 2.44
C LEU A 64 -5.14 -4.16 3.95
N LYS A 65 -6.16 -4.27 4.80
CA LYS A 65 -6.03 -4.12 6.24
C LYS A 65 -4.95 -5.04 6.82
N SER A 66 -5.01 -6.34 6.56
CA SER A 66 -4.06 -7.32 7.11
C SER A 66 -2.60 -7.06 6.71
N SER A 67 -2.39 -6.44 5.54
CA SER A 67 -1.04 -6.11 5.05
C SER A 67 -0.52 -4.77 5.54
N LEU A 68 -1.41 -3.88 6.05
CA LEU A 68 -1.08 -2.50 6.39
C LEU A 68 -1.18 -2.17 7.88
N GLU A 69 -2.12 -2.78 8.62
CA GLU A 69 -2.45 -2.38 10.00
C GLU A 69 -1.32 -2.55 11.03
N ASN A 70 -0.35 -3.43 10.75
CA ASN A 70 0.77 -3.72 11.66
C ASN A 70 2.10 -3.11 11.20
N LEU A 71 2.08 -2.29 10.16
CA LEU A 71 3.29 -1.63 9.67
C LEU A 71 3.65 -0.46 10.57
N THR A 72 4.95 -0.34 10.87
CA THR A 72 5.52 0.71 11.72
C THR A 72 5.87 1.98 10.95
N GLN A 73 5.77 1.94 9.62
CA GLN A 73 6.01 3.07 8.72
C GLN A 73 4.77 3.30 7.85
N GLU A 74 4.63 4.50 7.35
CA GLU A 74 3.61 4.84 6.37
C GLU A 74 3.95 4.27 5.00
N PHE A 75 2.97 3.70 4.35
CA PHE A 75 3.04 3.17 2.99
C PHE A 75 1.94 3.82 2.16
N PHE A 76 2.29 4.31 1.00
CA PHE A 76 1.34 4.79 0.03
C PHE A 76 1.22 3.79 -1.13
N ILE A 77 0.05 3.22 -1.26
CA ILE A 77 -0.28 2.17 -2.24
C ILE A 77 -1.23 2.75 -3.28
N VAL A 78 -1.01 2.40 -4.54
CA VAL A 78 -1.93 2.68 -5.63
C VAL A 78 -2.42 1.38 -6.21
N LEU A 79 -3.73 1.28 -6.40
CA LEU A 79 -4.41 0.22 -7.12
C LEU A 79 -4.81 0.77 -8.49
N ASP A 80 -4.26 0.20 -9.55
CA ASP A 80 -4.67 0.48 -10.93
C ASP A 80 -5.89 -0.39 -11.25
N ILE A 81 -6.95 0.19 -11.82
CA ILE A 81 -8.26 -0.45 -11.96
C ILE A 81 -8.73 -0.35 -13.41
N ASP A 82 -9.28 -1.45 -13.93
CA ASP A 82 -9.87 -1.50 -15.27
C ASP A 82 -11.30 -0.93 -15.30
N THR A 83 -11.87 -0.86 -16.51
CA THR A 83 -13.26 -0.38 -16.75
C THR A 83 -14.35 -1.26 -16.08
N LYS A 84 -14.00 -2.46 -15.61
CA LYS A 84 -14.91 -3.39 -14.92
C LYS A 84 -14.77 -3.36 -13.41
N GLY A 85 -13.88 -2.48 -12.88
CA GLY A 85 -13.58 -2.37 -11.47
C GLY A 85 -12.61 -3.43 -10.95
N LYS A 86 -11.92 -4.18 -11.83
CA LYS A 86 -10.93 -5.18 -11.46
C LYS A 86 -9.57 -4.51 -11.23
N ILE A 87 -8.85 -4.96 -10.19
CA ILE A 87 -7.49 -4.51 -9.93
C ILE A 87 -6.54 -5.10 -10.99
N LEU A 88 -5.87 -4.23 -11.74
CA LEU A 88 -4.83 -4.59 -12.70
C LEU A 88 -3.47 -4.75 -12.02
N GLU A 89 -3.14 -3.83 -11.14
CA GLU A 89 -1.89 -3.81 -10.39
C GLU A 89 -2.09 -3.19 -9.01
N LYS A 90 -1.38 -3.72 -8.02
CA LYS A 90 -1.17 -3.12 -6.70
C LYS A 90 0.30 -2.76 -6.58
N ARG A 91 0.60 -1.49 -6.31
CA ARG A 91 1.99 -1.03 -6.18
C ARG A 91 2.18 -0.11 -5.00
N GLU A 92 3.33 -0.23 -4.41
CA GLU A 92 3.83 0.67 -3.38
C GLU A 92 4.56 1.83 -4.07
N VAL A 93 4.06 3.05 -3.89
CA VAL A 93 4.62 4.26 -4.50
C VAL A 93 5.56 4.96 -3.54
N PHE A 94 5.25 4.91 -2.25
CA PHE A 94 6.05 5.55 -1.21
C PHE A 94 6.08 4.69 0.05
N LYS A 95 7.22 4.75 0.75
CA LYS A 95 7.44 4.16 2.07
C LYS A 95 8.30 5.10 2.90
N GLY A 96 7.84 5.49 4.08
CA GLY A 96 8.64 6.32 4.99
C GLY A 96 7.82 6.93 6.11
N SER A 97 8.49 7.73 6.95
CA SER A 97 7.90 8.48 8.07
C SER A 97 7.73 9.97 7.77
N LEU A 98 8.01 10.39 6.53
CA LEU A 98 7.88 11.79 6.12
C LEU A 98 6.50 12.03 5.52
N ALA A 99 5.96 13.21 5.80
CA ALA A 99 4.64 13.64 5.40
C ALA A 99 4.28 13.31 3.95
N MET A 100 3.00 13.05 3.69
CA MET A 100 2.38 12.80 2.39
C MET A 100 2.74 13.82 1.30
N SER A 101 3.31 14.98 1.68
CA SER A 101 3.84 16.01 0.77
C SER A 101 4.90 15.51 -0.22
N VAL A 102 5.44 14.30 -0.03
CA VAL A 102 6.42 13.65 -0.92
C VAL A 102 5.76 12.83 -2.04
N VAL A 103 4.46 12.57 -1.98
CA VAL A 103 3.74 11.80 -3.01
C VAL A 103 3.52 12.68 -4.25
N HIS A 104 4.40 12.50 -5.25
CA HIS A 104 4.28 13.24 -6.51
C HIS A 104 3.28 12.57 -7.46
N PRO A 105 2.35 13.32 -8.09
CA PRO A 105 1.38 12.77 -9.05
C PRO A 105 2.03 11.97 -10.17
N ARG A 106 3.20 12.38 -10.67
CA ARG A 106 3.93 11.64 -11.73
C ARG A 106 4.24 10.20 -11.32
N GLU A 107 4.56 9.93 -10.04
CA GLU A 107 4.87 8.59 -9.56
C GLU A 107 3.58 7.76 -9.38
N VAL A 108 2.48 8.43 -9.04
CA VAL A 108 1.16 7.81 -8.94
C VAL A 108 0.64 7.40 -10.32
N PHE A 109 0.65 8.31 -11.30
CA PHE A 109 0.01 8.09 -12.60
C PHE A 109 0.91 7.42 -13.65
N LYS A 110 2.24 7.44 -13.51
CA LYS A 110 3.19 6.83 -14.45
C LYS A 110 2.84 5.39 -14.83
N ASN A 111 2.61 4.54 -13.83
CA ASN A 111 2.29 3.14 -14.07
C ASN A 111 0.83 2.95 -14.46
N ALA A 112 -0.09 3.74 -13.92
CA ALA A 112 -1.49 3.72 -14.32
C ALA A 112 -1.65 3.99 -15.82
N ILE A 113 -0.90 4.96 -16.38
CA ILE A 113 -0.84 5.23 -17.81
C ILE A 113 -0.26 4.01 -18.56
N LYS A 114 0.86 3.45 -18.09
CA LYS A 114 1.51 2.28 -18.70
C LYS A 114 0.59 1.05 -18.72
N ASN A 115 -0.18 0.86 -17.66
CA ASN A 115 -1.11 -0.27 -17.49
C ASN A 115 -2.46 -0.03 -18.20
N SER A 116 -2.66 1.12 -18.84
CA SER A 116 -3.93 1.53 -19.44
C SER A 116 -5.09 1.43 -18.42
N ALA A 117 -4.83 1.84 -17.18
CA ALA A 117 -5.83 1.84 -16.14
C ALA A 117 -6.95 2.83 -16.47
N ALA A 118 -8.20 2.44 -16.24
CA ALA A 118 -9.36 3.33 -16.40
C ALA A 118 -9.48 4.28 -15.21
N SER A 119 -9.08 3.80 -14.03
CA SER A 119 -9.13 4.57 -12.79
C SER A 119 -8.09 4.05 -11.79
N ILE A 120 -7.89 4.80 -10.71
CA ILE A 120 -7.03 4.40 -9.60
C ILE A 120 -7.75 4.55 -8.26
N VAL A 121 -7.28 3.80 -7.24
CA VAL A 121 -7.55 4.07 -5.83
C VAL A 121 -6.21 4.20 -5.11
N CYS A 122 -6.08 5.27 -4.31
CA CYS A 122 -4.96 5.48 -3.43
C CYS A 122 -5.29 4.96 -2.03
N VAL A 123 -4.33 4.33 -1.37
CA VAL A 123 -4.49 3.84 0.01
C VAL A 123 -3.21 4.09 0.77
N HIS A 124 -3.31 4.62 1.99
CA HIS A 124 -2.16 4.66 2.89
C HIS A 124 -2.54 4.20 4.29
N ASN A 125 -1.55 3.81 5.07
CA ASN A 125 -1.77 3.42 6.46
C ASN A 125 -1.26 4.48 7.42
N HIS A 126 -1.93 4.58 8.59
CA HIS A 126 -1.45 5.33 9.74
C HIS A 126 -0.92 4.39 10.83
N PRO A 127 0.41 4.36 11.08
CA PRO A 127 1.00 3.56 12.16
C PRO A 127 0.52 3.95 13.56
N SER A 128 -0.02 5.17 13.72
CA SER A 128 -0.63 5.64 14.97
C SER A 128 -1.84 4.79 15.44
N GLY A 129 -2.51 4.14 14.47
CA GLY A 129 -3.75 3.39 14.70
C GLY A 129 -5.02 4.19 14.43
N ASP A 130 -4.98 5.52 14.38
CA ASP A 130 -6.09 6.41 14.06
C ASP A 130 -6.19 6.65 12.55
N PRO A 131 -7.31 6.34 11.87
CA PRO A 131 -7.49 6.55 10.44
C PRO A 131 -7.87 7.99 10.06
N THR A 132 -7.91 8.92 11.00
CA THR A 132 -8.26 10.32 10.72
C THR A 132 -7.22 10.96 9.81
N PRO A 133 -7.61 11.45 8.61
CA PRO A 133 -6.65 12.03 7.67
C PRO A 133 -6.11 13.36 8.17
N SER A 134 -4.84 13.61 7.89
CA SER A 134 -4.18 14.89 8.13
C SER A 134 -4.58 15.94 7.07
N ILE A 135 -4.21 17.19 7.29
CA ILE A 135 -4.38 18.26 6.28
C ILE A 135 -3.56 17.95 5.03
N GLU A 136 -2.37 17.40 5.20
CA GLU A 136 -1.48 16.99 4.11
C GLU A 136 -2.11 15.87 3.26
N ASP A 137 -2.82 14.93 3.87
CA ASP A 137 -3.55 13.88 3.16
C ASP A 137 -4.68 14.48 2.31
N LEU A 138 -5.41 15.44 2.86
CA LEU A 138 -6.48 16.14 2.14
C LEU A 138 -5.93 16.92 0.93
N LEU A 139 -4.86 17.69 1.13
CA LEU A 139 -4.23 18.47 0.06
C LEU A 139 -3.64 17.56 -1.03
N THR A 140 -2.97 16.48 -0.64
CA THR A 140 -2.46 15.48 -1.58
C THR A 140 -3.60 14.86 -2.38
N THR A 141 -4.71 14.54 -1.72
CA THR A 141 -5.89 13.97 -2.38
C THR A 141 -6.47 14.93 -3.41
N ILE A 142 -6.64 16.21 -3.07
CA ILE A 142 -7.15 17.24 -4.00
C ILE A 142 -6.24 17.34 -5.23
N ASN A 143 -4.92 17.44 -5.01
CA ASN A 143 -3.95 17.52 -6.11
C ASN A 143 -4.01 16.27 -7.02
N LEU A 144 -4.14 15.07 -6.45
CA LEU A 144 -4.24 13.84 -7.23
C LEU A 144 -5.57 13.74 -8.00
N LEU A 145 -6.68 14.23 -7.46
CA LEU A 145 -7.96 14.32 -8.17
C LEU A 145 -7.83 15.23 -9.39
N GLU A 146 -7.29 16.44 -9.23
CA GLU A 146 -7.09 17.40 -10.32
C GLU A 146 -6.18 16.83 -11.42
N VAL A 147 -5.07 16.18 -11.04
CA VAL A 147 -4.17 15.56 -12.02
C VAL A 147 -4.85 14.36 -12.70
N GLY A 148 -5.61 13.56 -11.97
CA GLY A 148 -6.40 12.45 -12.53
C GLY A 148 -7.34 12.91 -13.63
N ASP A 149 -8.06 14.01 -13.41
CA ASP A 149 -8.94 14.63 -14.41
C ASP A 149 -8.16 15.09 -15.65
N VAL A 150 -6.98 15.70 -15.47
CA VAL A 150 -6.14 16.15 -16.58
C VAL A 150 -5.60 15.00 -17.42
N VAL A 151 -5.16 13.89 -16.79
CA VAL A 151 -4.60 12.73 -17.50
C VAL A 151 -5.67 11.74 -17.99
N GLY A 152 -6.94 11.95 -17.65
CA GLY A 152 -8.04 11.07 -18.03
C GLY A 152 -8.07 9.73 -17.30
N ILE A 153 -7.50 9.66 -16.09
CA ILE A 153 -7.52 8.49 -15.21
C ILE A 153 -8.13 8.92 -13.88
N GLU A 154 -9.39 8.60 -13.67
CA GLU A 154 -10.12 9.04 -12.48
C GLU A 154 -9.52 8.43 -11.21
N MET A 155 -9.29 9.25 -10.19
CA MET A 155 -9.02 8.76 -8.84
C MET A 155 -10.35 8.51 -8.12
N LEU A 156 -10.75 7.25 -7.97
CA LEU A 156 -12.04 6.86 -7.38
C LEU A 156 -12.12 7.17 -5.89
N ASP A 157 -11.04 6.96 -5.15
CA ASP A 157 -10.96 7.27 -3.72
C ASP A 157 -9.51 7.38 -3.23
N HIS A 158 -9.35 7.97 -2.05
CA HIS A 158 -8.15 7.87 -1.24
C HIS A 158 -8.56 7.39 0.16
N ILE A 159 -8.04 6.25 0.57
CA ILE A 159 -8.45 5.54 1.78
C ILE A 159 -7.30 5.50 2.77
N VAL A 160 -7.54 5.99 3.98
CA VAL A 160 -6.64 5.81 5.12
C VAL A 160 -7.02 4.53 5.84
N VAL A 161 -6.08 3.62 6.04
CA VAL A 161 -6.27 2.36 6.77
C VAL A 161 -5.44 2.40 8.05
N ALA A 162 -6.07 2.09 9.17
CA ALA A 162 -5.41 2.02 10.47
C ALA A 162 -5.96 0.88 11.33
N LYS A 163 -5.38 0.66 12.49
CA LYS A 163 -5.82 -0.39 13.42
C LYS A 163 -7.28 -0.23 13.83
N GLU A 164 -7.71 1.00 14.12
CA GLU A 164 -9.08 1.32 14.58
C GLU A 164 -10.11 1.30 13.44
N GLY A 165 -9.68 1.29 12.18
CA GLY A 165 -10.61 1.25 11.07
C GLY A 165 -10.04 1.81 9.77
N TYR A 166 -10.90 2.43 8.98
CA TYR A 166 -10.52 3.13 7.75
C TYR A 166 -11.39 4.36 7.52
N VAL A 167 -10.86 5.31 6.76
CA VAL A 167 -11.57 6.53 6.34
C VAL A 167 -11.41 6.71 4.83
N SER A 168 -12.51 7.02 4.14
CA SER A 168 -12.51 7.48 2.75
C SER A 168 -12.40 9.00 2.72
N ILE A 169 -11.31 9.52 2.19
CA ILE A 169 -11.08 10.97 2.10
C ILE A 169 -12.04 11.60 1.08
N ARG A 170 -12.35 10.90 -0.01
CA ARG A 170 -13.33 11.42 -0.99
C ARG A 170 -14.70 11.67 -0.36
N LYS A 171 -15.15 10.80 0.55
CA LYS A 171 -16.42 11.04 1.28
C LYS A 171 -16.35 12.30 2.14
N ILE A 172 -15.21 12.55 2.81
CA ILE A 172 -15.02 13.77 3.61
C ILE A 172 -15.06 15.01 2.72
N LEU A 173 -14.33 15.02 1.60
CA LEU A 173 -14.29 16.14 0.66
C LEU A 173 -15.67 16.43 0.04
N ASN A 174 -16.43 15.41 -0.36
CA ASN A 174 -17.78 15.57 -0.90
C ASN A 174 -18.76 16.13 0.13
N LEU A 175 -18.63 15.77 1.41
CA LEU A 175 -19.43 16.35 2.49
C LEU A 175 -19.06 17.83 2.73
N SER A 176 -17.80 18.19 2.55
CA SER A 176 -17.33 19.58 2.72
C SER A 176 -17.81 20.51 1.60
N LEU A 177 -17.98 19.98 0.37
CA LEU A 177 -18.46 20.75 -0.78
C LEU A 177 -19.97 21.03 -0.75
N ILE A 178 -20.75 20.29 0.06
CA ILE A 178 -22.19 20.49 0.22
C ILE A 178 -22.50 21.67 1.18
N HIS A 179 -21.51 22.16 1.91
CA HIS A 179 -21.67 23.26 2.88
C HIS A 179 -21.06 24.62 2.42
N ILE A 180 -20.72 24.76 1.14
CA ILE A 180 -20.42 26.03 0.48
C ILE A 180 -21.55 26.36 -0.50
#